data_9c22f573c6fc1a738ec713acdbdf1772
#
_entry.id   9c22f573c6fc1a738ec713acdbdf1772
#
_cell.length_a   1.000
_cell.length_b   1.000
_cell.length_c   1.000
_cell.angle_alpha   90.00
_cell.angle_beta   90.00
_cell.angle_gamma   90.00
#
_symmetry.space_group_name_H-M   'P 1'
#
loop_
_entity.id
_entity.type
_entity.pdbx_description
1 polymer ?
#
loop_
_entity_poly.entity_id
_entity_poly.type
_entity_poly.pdbx_seq_one_letter_code
_entity_poly.pdbx_strand_id
1 'polypeptide(L)'
;MKKLLAMLLALCMVFALCACGSNASAPAASPAADATDAPAAEESTAPETTGWAPDGPVTMIVSYKAGNGTDVTARILAQYAEKYVGQTIVIENVDGGSGSIGWSQIAAAAPDGMTIGFMNLPNFNSSIVKELGTYTTADFAAICNHVTETSLVLVRADDERFNDIDDLVAYAKENQTVASTNGAQASNHIGAQAFANSAGFKYIDLPQGNTADELTSLLGKEADWCVAKAADIAGRTDVKPLAVFSTERIFEFPDVPTLGEKGYYDQWLGSSRCVVAPAGVSAEVIAFYEAAFKATMEDPDYLAAAASFATDYKDAAATAALIEQQQTFTESLATGFWYE
;
A
#
# COMPACT_ATOMS: atom_id res chain seq x y z
N MET A 1 -47.74 16.93 9.48
CA MET A 1 -47.19 16.12 8.41
C MET A 1 -46.41 14.87 8.86
N LYS A 2 -46.52 14.41 10.11
CA LYS A 2 -45.81 13.22 10.62
C LYS A 2 -46.73 11.99 10.85
N LYS A 3 -47.99 12.03 10.43
CA LYS A 3 -48.95 10.93 10.60
C LYS A 3 -49.42 10.25 9.31
N LEU A 4 -48.90 10.71 8.13
CA LEU A 4 -49.22 10.12 6.83
C LEU A 4 -48.18 9.13 6.30
N LEU A 5 -46.99 9.05 6.93
CA LEU A 5 -45.90 8.17 6.49
C LEU A 5 -45.92 6.78 7.16
N ALA A 6 -46.78 6.58 8.14
CA ALA A 6 -46.92 5.31 8.88
C ALA A 6 -47.96 4.34 8.31
N MET A 7 -48.73 4.74 7.28
CA MET A 7 -49.81 3.94 6.72
C MET A 7 -49.49 3.27 5.37
N LEU A 8 -48.31 3.52 4.81
CA LEU A 8 -47.88 2.94 3.51
C LEU A 8 -46.94 1.74 3.63
N LEU A 9 -46.54 1.35 4.83
CA LEU A 9 -45.66 0.18 5.08
C LEU A 9 -46.38 -1.08 5.54
N ALA A 10 -47.71 -1.09 5.60
CA ALA A 10 -48.48 -2.23 6.11
C ALA A 10 -49.25 -3.01 5.03
N LEU A 11 -49.01 -2.80 3.73
CA LEU A 11 -49.84 -3.43 2.68
C LEU A 11 -49.05 -4.31 1.68
N CYS A 12 -47.86 -4.80 2.01
CA CYS A 12 -47.08 -5.70 1.13
C CYS A 12 -46.76 -7.09 1.75
N MET A 13 -47.47 -7.53 2.75
CA MET A 13 -47.28 -8.87 3.34
C MET A 13 -48.57 -9.67 3.41
N VAL A 14 -49.21 -9.95 2.29
CA VAL A 14 -50.15 -11.07 2.14
C VAL A 14 -50.24 -11.41 0.65
N PHE A 15 -49.54 -12.44 0.20
CA PHE A 15 -49.90 -13.33 -0.92
C PHE A 15 -48.69 -14.22 -1.24
N ALA A 16 -48.60 -15.36 -0.57
CA ALA A 16 -47.98 -16.56 -1.10
C ALA A 16 -48.21 -17.75 -0.16
N LEU A 17 -49.39 -18.32 -0.23
CA LEU A 17 -49.66 -19.67 0.24
C LEU A 17 -50.86 -20.20 -0.56
N CYS A 18 -50.57 -21.13 -1.44
CA CYS A 18 -51.43 -22.26 -1.88
C CYS A 18 -51.00 -22.73 -3.25
N ALA A 19 -50.42 -23.92 -3.36
CA ALA A 19 -51.03 -25.07 -4.00
C ALA A 19 -50.05 -26.24 -4.01
N CYS A 20 -50.39 -27.24 -3.21
CA CYS A 20 -49.97 -28.65 -3.44
C CYS A 20 -50.89 -29.30 -4.45
N GLY A 21 -50.34 -30.27 -5.22
CA GLY A 21 -51.21 -31.21 -5.97
C GLY A 21 -50.45 -31.99 -7.05
N SER A 22 -49.85 -33.08 -6.70
CA SER A 22 -49.93 -34.49 -7.15
C SER A 22 -49.93 -34.88 -8.62
N ASN A 23 -49.01 -35.80 -8.89
CA ASN A 23 -49.14 -37.11 -9.59
C ASN A 23 -48.71 -37.30 -11.04
N ALA A 24 -47.63 -38.09 -11.12
CA ALA A 24 -47.45 -39.32 -11.94
C ALA A 24 -47.60 -39.30 -13.46
N SER A 25 -46.51 -39.64 -14.11
CA SER A 25 -46.35 -40.83 -14.98
C SER A 25 -45.12 -40.70 -15.85
N ALA A 26 -44.19 -41.65 -15.75
CA ALA A 26 -43.24 -41.97 -16.80
C ALA A 26 -43.99 -42.80 -17.89
N PRO A 27 -43.51 -42.86 -19.16
CA PRO A 27 -42.38 -43.70 -19.51
C PRO A 27 -41.53 -43.26 -20.73
N ALA A 28 -40.48 -44.02 -20.91
CA ALA A 28 -39.85 -44.46 -22.13
C ALA A 28 -38.57 -43.75 -22.60
N ALA A 29 -37.62 -44.61 -22.78
CA ALA A 29 -36.21 -44.48 -23.08
C ALA A 29 -35.85 -44.06 -24.52
N SER A 30 -34.61 -43.53 -24.60
CA SER A 30 -33.57 -43.66 -25.63
C SER A 30 -33.65 -42.77 -26.89
N PRO A 31 -32.53 -42.43 -27.52
CA PRO A 31 -31.16 -42.94 -27.36
C PRO A 31 -30.06 -41.88 -27.18
N ALA A 32 -28.87 -42.35 -26.90
CA ALA A 32 -27.60 -41.67 -26.76
C ALA A 32 -27.23 -40.78 -27.96
N ALA A 33 -26.71 -39.60 -27.62
CA ALA A 33 -25.89 -38.81 -28.53
C ALA A 33 -24.62 -38.40 -27.78
N ASP A 34 -23.52 -38.55 -28.48
CA ASP A 34 -22.13 -38.37 -28.21
C ASP A 34 -21.75 -37.35 -27.10
N ALA A 35 -20.93 -37.81 -26.21
CA ALA A 35 -20.12 -37.00 -25.32
C ALA A 35 -19.07 -36.25 -26.15
N THR A 36 -19.27 -34.97 -26.35
CA THR A 36 -18.22 -34.04 -26.78
C THR A 36 -17.40 -33.71 -25.55
N ASP A 37 -16.09 -34.00 -25.58
CA ASP A 37 -15.09 -33.64 -24.60
C ASP A 37 -15.21 -32.14 -24.20
N ALA A 38 -15.56 -31.89 -22.96
CA ALA A 38 -15.30 -30.59 -22.34
C ALA A 38 -13.79 -30.50 -22.03
N PRO A 39 -13.13 -29.39 -22.33
CA PRO A 39 -11.73 -29.20 -21.93
C PRO A 39 -11.61 -29.42 -20.43
N ALA A 40 -10.67 -30.25 -20.02
CA ALA A 40 -10.27 -30.40 -18.63
C ALA A 40 -9.88 -29.02 -18.08
N ALA A 41 -10.50 -28.66 -16.99
CA ALA A 41 -10.02 -27.50 -16.20
C ALA A 41 -8.54 -27.78 -15.88
N GLU A 42 -7.67 -26.87 -16.28
CA GLU A 42 -6.28 -26.87 -15.86
C GLU A 42 -6.27 -26.81 -14.32
N GLU A 43 -5.87 -27.92 -13.70
CA GLU A 43 -5.53 -27.92 -12.28
C GLU A 43 -4.40 -26.89 -12.08
N SER A 44 -4.75 -25.78 -11.44
CA SER A 44 -3.79 -24.84 -10.89
C SER A 44 -2.91 -25.63 -9.93
N THR A 45 -1.68 -25.94 -10.36
CA THR A 45 -0.68 -26.58 -9.49
C THR A 45 -0.39 -25.64 -8.33
N ALA A 46 -0.90 -25.99 -7.15
CA ALA A 46 -0.43 -25.41 -5.90
C ALA A 46 1.11 -25.53 -5.84
N PRO A 47 1.83 -24.50 -5.32
CA PRO A 47 3.27 -24.56 -5.18
C PRO A 47 3.66 -25.80 -4.36
N GLU A 48 4.82 -26.39 -4.68
CA GLU A 48 5.36 -27.55 -3.95
C GLU A 48 5.35 -27.24 -2.45
N THR A 49 4.58 -28.03 -1.69
CA THR A 49 4.33 -27.81 -0.27
C THR A 49 5.64 -27.91 0.51
N THR A 50 6.13 -26.80 1.01
CA THR A 50 6.96 -26.76 2.23
C THR A 50 6.18 -27.54 3.30
N GLY A 51 6.81 -28.28 4.19
CA GLY A 51 6.10 -29.16 5.14
C GLY A 51 5.17 -28.43 6.13
N TRP A 52 5.10 -27.08 6.12
CA TRP A 52 4.24 -26.23 6.93
C TRP A 52 3.13 -25.57 6.08
N ALA A 53 1.94 -25.47 6.63
CA ALA A 53 0.82 -24.67 6.11
C ALA A 53 -0.05 -24.19 7.30
N PRO A 54 -0.76 -23.06 7.19
CA PRO A 54 -1.64 -22.60 8.26
C PRO A 54 -2.81 -23.57 8.46
N ASP A 55 -3.11 -23.89 9.71
CA ASP A 55 -4.17 -24.82 10.11
C ASP A 55 -5.52 -24.11 10.42
N GLY A 56 -5.57 -22.79 10.23
CA GLY A 56 -6.75 -21.95 10.44
C GLY A 56 -6.58 -20.57 9.81
N PRO A 57 -7.55 -19.66 10.04
CA PRO A 57 -7.47 -18.30 9.54
C PRO A 57 -6.20 -17.58 9.98
N VAL A 58 -5.59 -16.85 9.05
CA VAL A 58 -4.37 -16.06 9.28
C VAL A 58 -4.76 -14.62 9.57
N THR A 59 -4.23 -14.03 10.63
CA THR A 59 -4.40 -12.61 10.91
C THR A 59 -3.32 -11.79 10.20
N MET A 60 -3.73 -10.79 9.40
CA MET A 60 -2.82 -9.80 8.83
C MET A 60 -3.06 -8.46 9.51
N ILE A 61 -2.12 -8.03 10.35
CA ILE A 61 -2.18 -6.74 11.03
C ILE A 61 -1.78 -5.63 10.06
N VAL A 62 -2.66 -4.63 9.91
CA VAL A 62 -2.44 -3.40 9.15
C VAL A 62 -2.40 -2.23 10.12
N SER A 63 -1.26 -1.56 10.22
CA SER A 63 -0.96 -0.56 11.26
C SER A 63 -1.61 0.81 11.01
N TYR A 64 -2.75 0.85 10.31
CA TYR A 64 -3.48 2.07 9.95
C TYR A 64 -4.98 1.83 9.91
N LYS A 65 -5.75 2.96 9.90
CA LYS A 65 -7.21 2.93 9.78
C LYS A 65 -7.67 2.22 8.52
N ALA A 66 -8.79 1.51 8.64
CA ALA A 66 -9.49 0.96 7.50
C ALA A 66 -9.82 2.05 6.46
N GLY A 67 -9.66 1.70 5.18
CA GLY A 67 -9.95 2.57 4.04
C GLY A 67 -8.79 3.50 3.63
N ASN A 68 -7.66 3.50 4.33
CA ASN A 68 -6.48 4.19 3.83
C ASN A 68 -5.77 3.37 2.73
N GLY A 69 -4.81 3.99 2.02
CA GLY A 69 -4.12 3.32 0.90
C GLY A 69 -3.42 2.02 1.29
N THR A 70 -2.88 1.91 2.52
CA THR A 70 -2.26 0.68 3.02
C THR A 70 -3.28 -0.43 3.24
N ASP A 71 -4.42 -0.11 3.85
CA ASP A 71 -5.51 -1.06 4.09
C ASP A 71 -6.12 -1.56 2.77
N VAL A 72 -6.33 -0.65 1.81
CA VAL A 72 -6.88 -1.02 0.50
C VAL A 72 -5.96 -2.00 -0.23
N THR A 73 -4.65 -1.73 -0.27
CA THR A 73 -3.69 -2.63 -0.91
C THR A 73 -3.55 -3.97 -0.18
N ALA A 74 -3.57 -3.96 1.17
CA ALA A 74 -3.52 -5.18 1.98
C ALA A 74 -4.76 -6.06 1.75
N ARG A 75 -5.97 -5.48 1.69
CA ARG A 75 -7.22 -6.24 1.44
C ARG A 75 -7.24 -6.88 0.07
N ILE A 76 -6.80 -6.16 -0.96
CA ILE A 76 -6.72 -6.73 -2.31
C ILE A 76 -5.70 -7.87 -2.33
N LEU A 77 -4.50 -7.68 -1.77
CA LEU A 77 -3.53 -8.76 -1.68
C LEU A 77 -4.09 -9.97 -0.92
N ALA A 78 -4.66 -9.77 0.27
CA ALA A 78 -5.23 -10.82 1.09
C ALA A 78 -6.32 -11.61 0.39
N GLN A 79 -7.26 -10.92 -0.26
CA GLN A 79 -8.40 -11.53 -0.96
C GLN A 79 -7.95 -12.53 -2.04
N TYR A 80 -6.94 -12.18 -2.82
CA TYR A 80 -6.45 -13.06 -3.88
C TYR A 80 -5.43 -14.10 -3.36
N ALA A 81 -4.74 -13.80 -2.25
CA ALA A 81 -3.79 -14.72 -1.64
C ALA A 81 -4.48 -15.92 -0.95
N GLU A 82 -5.74 -15.80 -0.52
CA GLU A 82 -6.49 -16.91 0.10
C GLU A 82 -6.51 -18.18 -0.76
N LYS A 83 -6.54 -18.03 -2.08
CA LYS A 83 -6.46 -19.13 -3.04
C LYS A 83 -5.17 -19.93 -2.92
N TYR A 84 -4.06 -19.27 -2.62
CA TYR A 84 -2.73 -19.86 -2.57
C TYR A 84 -2.31 -20.23 -1.14
N VAL A 85 -2.79 -19.49 -0.15
CA VAL A 85 -2.59 -19.76 1.29
C VAL A 85 -3.47 -20.92 1.76
N GLY A 86 -4.63 -21.14 1.11
CA GLY A 86 -5.57 -22.20 1.47
C GLY A 86 -6.39 -21.88 2.74
N GLN A 87 -6.24 -20.69 3.29
CA GLN A 87 -6.95 -20.21 4.49
C GLN A 87 -7.38 -18.75 4.29
N THR A 88 -8.42 -18.33 5.01
CA THR A 88 -8.85 -16.93 5.05
C THR A 88 -7.80 -16.06 5.69
N ILE A 89 -7.51 -14.90 5.08
CA ILE A 89 -6.63 -13.87 5.64
C ILE A 89 -7.50 -12.75 6.21
N VAL A 90 -7.55 -12.65 7.53
CA VAL A 90 -8.35 -11.66 8.25
C VAL A 90 -7.52 -10.40 8.46
N ILE A 91 -7.97 -9.28 7.88
CA ILE A 91 -7.32 -7.98 8.10
C ILE A 91 -7.74 -7.41 9.45
N GLU A 92 -6.75 -7.15 10.32
CA GLU A 92 -6.92 -6.44 11.58
C GLU A 92 -6.27 -5.05 11.49
N ASN A 93 -7.10 -4.01 11.54
CA ASN A 93 -6.61 -2.63 11.52
C ASN A 93 -6.24 -2.17 12.93
N VAL A 94 -4.97 -1.87 13.17
CA VAL A 94 -4.44 -1.37 14.44
C VAL A 94 -3.85 0.02 14.23
N ASP A 95 -4.69 1.04 14.37
CA ASP A 95 -4.29 2.43 14.15
C ASP A 95 -3.67 3.07 15.40
N GLY A 96 -2.76 4.01 15.20
CA GLY A 96 -2.19 4.86 16.23
C GLY A 96 -0.66 4.89 16.25
N GLY A 97 -0.11 5.95 16.84
CA GLY A 97 1.33 6.15 16.95
C GLY A 97 2.06 6.17 15.61
N SER A 98 1.44 6.68 14.54
CA SER A 98 1.99 6.64 13.16
C SER A 98 2.31 5.23 12.67
N GLY A 99 1.56 4.21 13.15
CA GLY A 99 1.75 2.79 12.84
C GLY A 99 2.46 2.00 13.94
N SER A 100 3.13 2.65 14.89
CA SER A 100 3.97 1.97 15.89
C SER A 100 3.20 1.00 16.79
N ILE A 101 1.90 1.24 17.04
CA ILE A 101 1.07 0.34 17.85
C ILE A 101 0.89 -1.00 17.13
N GLY A 102 0.51 -0.98 15.85
CA GLY A 102 0.33 -2.20 15.07
C GLY A 102 1.64 -2.96 14.86
N TRP A 103 2.74 -2.27 14.57
CA TRP A 103 4.05 -2.93 14.45
C TRP A 103 4.52 -3.53 15.77
N SER A 104 4.24 -2.90 16.91
CA SER A 104 4.51 -3.50 18.23
C SER A 104 3.72 -4.78 18.45
N GLN A 105 2.46 -4.85 17.98
CA GLN A 105 1.66 -6.07 18.06
C GLN A 105 2.20 -7.19 17.16
N ILE A 106 2.65 -6.86 15.93
CA ILE A 106 3.28 -7.85 15.05
C ILE A 106 4.55 -8.41 15.71
N ALA A 107 5.43 -7.53 16.21
CA ALA A 107 6.68 -7.94 16.87
C ALA A 107 6.45 -8.84 18.10
N ALA A 108 5.34 -8.64 18.82
CA ALA A 108 4.97 -9.40 20.03
C ALA A 108 4.14 -10.67 19.73
N ALA A 109 3.72 -10.89 18.47
CA ALA A 109 2.91 -12.05 18.12
C ALA A 109 3.69 -13.36 18.22
N ALA A 110 2.97 -14.47 18.38
CA ALA A 110 3.60 -15.80 18.39
C ALA A 110 4.24 -16.09 17.02
N PRO A 111 5.47 -16.64 16.98
CA PRO A 111 6.16 -16.93 15.72
C PRO A 111 5.73 -18.29 15.14
N ASP A 112 4.42 -18.55 15.09
CA ASP A 112 3.80 -19.79 14.61
C ASP A 112 3.32 -19.70 13.15
N GLY A 113 3.37 -18.50 12.55
CA GLY A 113 2.91 -18.24 11.19
C GLY A 113 1.41 -17.89 11.08
N MET A 114 0.66 -17.87 12.18
CA MET A 114 -0.78 -17.53 12.15
C MET A 114 -1.02 -16.02 12.21
N THR A 115 0.01 -15.22 12.52
CA THR A 115 -0.01 -13.77 12.47
C THR A 115 1.08 -13.26 11.53
N ILE A 116 0.68 -12.46 10.54
CA ILE A 116 1.58 -11.71 9.66
C ILE A 116 1.23 -10.22 9.73
N GLY A 117 2.04 -9.36 9.20
CA GLY A 117 1.82 -7.92 9.23
C GLY A 117 2.09 -7.24 7.92
N PHE A 118 1.51 -6.06 7.75
CA PHE A 118 1.72 -5.19 6.60
C PHE A 118 2.50 -3.96 7.03
N MET A 119 3.74 -3.84 6.57
CA MET A 119 4.71 -2.82 6.98
C MET A 119 4.88 -1.76 5.90
N ASN A 120 4.87 -0.49 6.29
CA ASN A 120 5.12 0.63 5.39
C ASN A 120 6.51 1.21 5.61
N LEU A 121 7.31 1.25 4.57
CA LEU A 121 8.60 1.94 4.55
C LEU A 121 8.45 3.32 3.86
N PRO A 122 9.15 4.36 4.28
CA PRO A 122 10.07 4.45 5.41
C PRO A 122 9.42 4.78 6.77
N ASN A 123 8.07 4.79 6.87
CA ASN A 123 7.36 5.15 8.09
C ASN A 123 7.77 4.26 9.29
N PHE A 124 7.89 2.95 9.03
CA PHE A 124 8.36 1.98 10.02
C PHE A 124 9.76 2.34 10.55
N ASN A 125 10.71 2.61 9.63
CA ASN A 125 12.07 2.99 9.99
C ASN A 125 12.12 4.30 10.78
N SER A 126 11.32 5.28 10.36
CA SER A 126 11.17 6.56 11.07
C SER A 126 10.64 6.37 12.49
N SER A 127 9.72 5.43 12.71
CA SER A 127 9.20 5.12 14.04
C SER A 127 10.26 4.53 14.98
N ILE A 128 11.19 3.73 14.44
CA ILE A 128 12.35 3.20 15.21
C ILE A 128 13.28 4.35 15.60
N VAL A 129 13.68 5.17 14.63
CA VAL A 129 14.59 6.31 14.87
C VAL A 129 14.03 7.28 15.91
N LYS A 130 12.71 7.41 15.97
CA LYS A 130 12.02 8.31 16.93
C LYS A 130 11.54 7.60 18.20
N GLU A 131 11.91 6.35 18.37
CA GLU A 131 11.57 5.57 19.57
C GLU A 131 10.05 5.53 19.86
N LEU A 132 9.20 5.47 18.80
CA LEU A 132 7.75 5.45 18.94
C LEU A 132 7.21 4.09 19.36
N GLY A 133 8.02 3.04 19.27
CA GLY A 133 7.73 1.67 19.66
C GLY A 133 8.96 1.04 20.33
N THR A 134 8.79 -0.16 20.88
CA THR A 134 9.84 -0.91 21.58
C THR A 134 10.48 -1.99 20.69
N TYR A 135 10.34 -1.89 19.38
CA TYR A 135 10.83 -2.84 18.38
C TYR A 135 11.98 -2.24 17.57
N THR A 136 12.71 -3.12 16.92
CA THR A 136 13.77 -2.84 15.95
C THR A 136 13.49 -3.60 14.64
N THR A 137 14.28 -3.43 13.60
CA THR A 137 14.19 -4.24 12.39
C THR A 137 14.35 -5.73 12.65
N ALA A 138 15.16 -6.10 13.65
CA ALA A 138 15.45 -7.49 14.03
C ALA A 138 14.24 -8.25 14.65
N ASP A 139 13.19 -7.54 15.04
CA ASP A 139 11.97 -8.16 15.61
C ASP A 139 10.99 -8.63 14.51
N PHE A 140 11.39 -8.52 13.25
CA PHE A 140 10.56 -8.91 12.10
C PHE A 140 11.32 -9.81 11.13
N ALA A 141 10.62 -10.76 10.57
CA ALA A 141 11.06 -11.58 9.45
C ALA A 141 10.35 -11.11 8.17
N ALA A 142 11.10 -10.71 7.15
CA ALA A 142 10.54 -10.32 5.87
C ALA A 142 9.95 -11.52 5.14
N ILE A 143 8.81 -11.35 4.48
CA ILE A 143 8.18 -12.35 3.61
C ILE A 143 8.30 -11.91 2.16
N CYS A 144 7.74 -10.75 1.81
CA CYS A 144 7.88 -10.19 0.47
C CYS A 144 7.59 -8.69 0.45
N ASN A 145 8.11 -7.99 -0.55
CA ASN A 145 7.61 -6.67 -0.92
C ASN A 145 6.40 -6.82 -1.83
N HIS A 146 5.42 -5.95 -1.65
CA HIS A 146 4.17 -5.95 -2.40
C HIS A 146 4.07 -4.77 -3.38
N VAL A 147 4.29 -3.55 -2.88
CA VAL A 147 4.14 -2.30 -3.63
C VAL A 147 5.36 -1.43 -3.40
N THR A 148 5.84 -0.78 -4.47
CA THR A 148 6.87 0.26 -4.38
C THR A 148 6.42 1.46 -5.20
N GLU A 149 6.20 2.60 -4.54
CA GLU A 149 5.70 3.83 -5.15
C GLU A 149 6.78 4.91 -5.04
N THR A 150 7.26 5.41 -6.18
CA THR A 150 8.26 6.46 -6.23
C THR A 150 7.64 7.82 -5.92
N SER A 151 8.32 8.63 -5.13
CA SER A 151 7.92 10.01 -4.81
C SER A 151 8.31 10.98 -5.92
N LEU A 152 7.50 12.06 -6.04
CA LEU A 152 7.76 13.18 -6.94
C LEU A 152 7.56 14.49 -6.19
N VAL A 153 8.32 15.52 -6.59
CA VAL A 153 8.07 16.91 -6.18
C VAL A 153 7.03 17.51 -7.13
N LEU A 154 5.97 18.05 -6.58
CA LEU A 154 4.81 18.55 -7.30
C LEU A 154 4.53 20.01 -7.01
N VAL A 155 4.03 20.70 -8.02
CA VAL A 155 3.41 22.02 -7.92
C VAL A 155 2.06 22.02 -8.64
N ARG A 156 1.26 23.07 -8.47
CA ARG A 156 0.04 23.24 -9.28
C ARG A 156 0.42 23.44 -10.75
N ALA A 157 -0.38 22.91 -11.64
CA ALA A 157 -0.16 23.09 -13.08
C ALA A 157 -0.32 24.56 -13.55
N ASP A 158 -1.13 25.36 -12.82
CA ASP A 158 -1.39 26.79 -13.09
C ASP A 158 -0.36 27.72 -12.43
N ASP A 159 0.65 27.19 -11.74
CA ASP A 159 1.66 28.00 -11.08
C ASP A 159 2.80 28.36 -12.05
N GLU A 160 2.75 29.58 -12.57
CA GLU A 160 3.72 30.10 -13.53
C GLU A 160 5.09 30.42 -12.91
N ARG A 161 5.22 30.39 -11.57
CA ARG A 161 6.50 30.62 -10.88
C ARG A 161 7.51 29.50 -11.13
N PHE A 162 7.01 28.26 -11.34
CA PHE A 162 7.81 27.05 -11.37
C PHE A 162 7.63 26.29 -12.69
N ASN A 163 8.52 26.50 -13.66
CA ASN A 163 8.49 25.73 -14.90
C ASN A 163 9.17 24.38 -14.73
N ASP A 164 10.21 24.34 -13.91
CA ASP A 164 10.97 23.15 -13.55
C ASP A 164 11.40 23.17 -12.07
N ILE A 165 12.15 22.16 -11.64
CA ILE A 165 12.64 22.03 -10.27
C ILE A 165 13.65 23.11 -9.89
N ASP A 166 14.43 23.62 -10.86
CA ASP A 166 15.45 24.63 -10.62
C ASP A 166 14.79 25.97 -10.26
N ASP A 167 13.65 26.32 -10.90
CA ASP A 167 12.85 27.49 -10.56
C ASP A 167 12.34 27.42 -9.11
N LEU A 168 11.82 26.25 -8.70
CA LEU A 168 11.36 26.04 -7.32
C LEU A 168 12.49 26.22 -6.31
N VAL A 169 13.65 25.60 -6.56
CA VAL A 169 14.81 25.71 -5.68
C VAL A 169 15.34 27.15 -5.60
N ALA A 170 15.45 27.84 -6.73
CA ALA A 170 15.88 29.23 -6.77
C ALA A 170 14.94 30.12 -5.95
N TYR A 171 13.64 29.97 -6.18
CA TYR A 171 12.62 30.72 -5.44
C TYR A 171 12.66 30.43 -3.93
N ALA A 172 12.74 29.15 -3.53
CA ALA A 172 12.72 28.71 -2.14
C ALA A 172 13.98 29.14 -1.35
N LYS A 173 15.09 29.39 -2.03
CA LYS A 173 16.32 29.95 -1.39
C LYS A 173 16.17 31.41 -1.01
N GLU A 174 15.35 32.17 -1.73
CA GLU A 174 15.17 33.61 -1.52
C GLU A 174 13.86 33.92 -0.78
N ASN A 175 12.88 33.00 -0.82
CA ASN A 175 11.56 33.21 -0.26
C ASN A 175 11.17 32.04 0.65
N GLN A 176 10.36 32.33 1.67
CA GLN A 176 9.75 31.30 2.47
C GLN A 176 8.65 30.59 1.65
N THR A 177 8.75 29.29 1.49
CA THR A 177 7.73 28.45 0.85
C THR A 177 7.01 27.57 1.86
N VAL A 178 5.82 27.12 1.50
CA VAL A 178 5.01 26.17 2.27
C VAL A 178 4.94 24.87 1.48
N ALA A 179 5.26 23.74 2.13
CA ALA A 179 5.01 22.42 1.57
C ALA A 179 3.87 21.74 2.33
N SER A 180 2.84 21.29 1.63
CA SER A 180 1.90 20.35 2.23
C SER A 180 2.49 18.96 2.29
N THR A 181 2.21 18.22 3.38
CA THR A 181 2.71 16.87 3.61
C THR A 181 1.59 15.97 4.14
N ASN A 182 1.70 14.66 3.95
CA ASN A 182 0.69 13.70 4.39
C ASN A 182 0.76 13.36 5.90
N GLY A 183 1.39 14.20 6.67
CA GLY A 183 1.54 14.10 8.13
C GLY A 183 2.97 13.88 8.57
N ALA A 184 3.24 14.24 9.80
CA ALA A 184 4.58 14.13 10.38
C ALA A 184 5.12 12.70 10.26
N GLN A 185 6.34 12.56 9.74
CA GLN A 185 7.07 11.29 9.56
C GLN A 185 6.49 10.33 8.51
N ALA A 186 5.43 10.71 7.83
CA ALA A 186 4.97 9.97 6.69
C ALA A 186 5.92 10.14 5.48
N SER A 187 5.83 9.25 4.51
CA SER A 187 6.79 9.20 3.39
C SER A 187 6.90 10.51 2.59
N ASN A 188 5.80 11.27 2.44
CA ASN A 188 5.82 12.54 1.72
C ASN A 188 6.52 13.64 2.52
N HIS A 189 6.32 13.68 3.84
CA HIS A 189 7.06 14.58 4.74
C HIS A 189 8.55 14.28 4.72
N ILE A 190 8.94 12.99 4.78
CA ILE A 190 10.34 12.56 4.65
C ILE A 190 10.93 13.03 3.32
N GLY A 191 10.17 12.88 2.22
CA GLY A 191 10.57 13.34 0.89
C GLY A 191 10.77 14.85 0.83
N ALA A 192 9.85 15.61 1.38
CA ALA A 192 9.94 17.07 1.42
C ALA A 192 11.19 17.54 2.21
N GLN A 193 11.47 16.92 3.34
CA GLN A 193 12.67 17.22 4.13
C GLN A 193 13.97 16.82 3.42
N ALA A 194 14.02 15.63 2.83
CA ALA A 194 15.19 15.16 2.09
C ALA A 194 15.52 16.09 0.93
N PHE A 195 14.49 16.50 0.16
CA PHE A 195 14.66 17.43 -0.95
C PHE A 195 15.13 18.81 -0.49
N ALA A 196 14.42 19.43 0.46
CA ALA A 196 14.75 20.77 0.94
C ALA A 196 16.16 20.82 1.53
N ASN A 197 16.54 19.78 2.30
CA ASN A 197 17.88 19.67 2.86
C ASN A 197 18.95 19.57 1.78
N SER A 198 18.79 18.64 0.86
CA SER A 198 19.76 18.39 -0.19
C SER A 198 19.90 19.59 -1.13
N ALA A 199 18.79 20.30 -1.42
CA ALA A 199 18.77 21.50 -2.24
C ALA A 199 19.20 22.78 -1.49
N GLY A 200 19.32 22.74 -0.16
CA GLY A 200 19.84 23.82 0.69
C GLY A 200 18.85 24.99 0.91
N PHE A 201 17.56 24.68 1.13
CA PHE A 201 16.54 25.68 1.49
C PHE A 201 15.67 25.23 2.68
N LYS A 202 14.91 26.15 3.26
CA LYS A 202 13.94 25.89 4.34
C LYS A 202 12.52 26.12 3.85
N TYR A 203 11.56 25.41 4.42
CA TYR A 203 10.14 25.56 4.12
C TYR A 203 9.30 25.51 5.41
N ILE A 204 8.04 25.94 5.33
CA ILE A 204 7.05 25.70 6.38
C ILE A 204 6.34 24.37 6.04
N ASP A 205 6.36 23.42 6.96
CA ASP A 205 5.57 22.20 6.84
C ASP A 205 4.10 22.47 7.16
N LEU A 206 3.21 22.03 6.26
CA LEU A 206 1.76 22.06 6.42
C LEU A 206 1.24 20.61 6.46
N PRO A 207 1.27 19.96 7.65
CA PRO A 207 0.90 18.56 7.75
C PRO A 207 -0.60 18.35 7.59
N GLN A 208 -0.97 17.40 6.74
CA GLN A 208 -2.33 16.93 6.48
C GLN A 208 -2.52 15.52 7.06
N GLY A 209 -3.74 15.02 7.06
CA GLY A 209 -4.02 13.67 7.57
C GLY A 209 -3.74 12.54 6.57
N ASN A 210 -3.61 12.89 5.29
CA ASN A 210 -3.41 11.94 4.19
C ASN A 210 -3.02 12.70 2.91
N THR A 211 -2.64 11.96 1.85
CA THR A 211 -2.21 12.55 0.57
C THR A 211 -3.35 13.28 -0.19
N ALA A 212 -4.61 12.86 -0.03
CA ALA A 212 -5.71 13.55 -0.70
C ALA A 212 -5.93 14.96 -0.14
N ASP A 213 -5.83 15.13 1.18
CA ASP A 213 -5.92 16.43 1.85
C ASP A 213 -4.66 17.27 1.53
N GLU A 214 -3.49 16.66 1.46
CA GLU A 214 -2.24 17.29 1.03
C GLU A 214 -2.36 17.91 -0.37
N LEU A 215 -2.86 17.16 -1.35
CA LEU A 215 -3.11 17.65 -2.70
C LEU A 215 -4.22 18.72 -2.73
N THR A 216 -5.22 18.62 -1.86
CA THR A 216 -6.26 19.65 -1.73
C THR A 216 -5.69 20.96 -1.25
N SER A 217 -4.80 20.96 -0.25
CA SER A 217 -4.12 22.17 0.24
C SER A 217 -3.20 22.78 -0.83
N LEU A 218 -2.51 21.95 -1.64
CA LEU A 218 -1.73 22.42 -2.77
C LEU A 218 -2.62 23.15 -3.80
N LEU A 219 -3.72 22.52 -4.22
CA LEU A 219 -4.66 23.09 -5.19
C LEU A 219 -5.39 24.31 -4.64
N GLY A 220 -5.66 24.32 -3.33
CA GLY A 220 -6.25 25.47 -2.61
C GLY A 220 -5.31 26.66 -2.44
N LYS A 221 -4.05 26.56 -2.89
CA LYS A 221 -2.99 27.57 -2.76
C LYS A 221 -2.59 27.86 -1.30
N GLU A 222 -2.84 26.90 -0.42
CA GLU A 222 -2.34 26.92 0.97
C GLU A 222 -0.88 26.49 1.04
N ALA A 223 -0.44 25.69 0.06
CA ALA A 223 0.94 25.27 -0.13
C ALA A 223 1.45 25.67 -1.54
N ASP A 224 2.76 25.88 -1.63
CA ASP A 224 3.45 26.17 -2.89
C ASP A 224 3.79 24.89 -3.65
N TRP A 225 4.17 23.86 -2.92
CA TRP A 225 4.61 22.57 -3.45
C TRP A 225 4.27 21.44 -2.47
N CYS A 226 4.39 20.19 -2.94
CA CYS A 226 4.28 19.00 -2.10
C CYS A 226 5.11 17.84 -2.67
N VAL A 227 5.17 16.74 -1.92
CA VAL A 227 5.71 15.47 -2.39
C VAL A 227 4.61 14.44 -2.35
N ALA A 228 4.30 13.80 -3.49
CA ALA A 228 3.33 12.71 -3.55
C ALA A 228 3.89 11.52 -4.37
N LYS A 229 3.12 10.47 -4.52
CA LYS A 229 3.51 9.30 -5.31
C LYS A 229 3.02 9.41 -6.75
N ALA A 230 3.70 8.72 -7.66
CA ALA A 230 3.28 8.65 -9.06
C ALA A 230 1.82 8.21 -9.21
N ALA A 231 1.38 7.23 -8.43
CA ALA A 231 0.01 6.74 -8.44
C ALA A 231 -1.03 7.78 -7.97
N ASP A 232 -0.68 8.69 -7.04
CA ASP A 232 -1.57 9.73 -6.52
C ASP A 232 -1.95 10.77 -7.59
N ILE A 233 -1.12 10.90 -8.62
CA ILE A 233 -1.30 11.90 -9.68
C ILE A 233 -1.56 11.30 -11.07
N ALA A 234 -1.73 9.99 -11.15
CA ALA A 234 -2.03 9.32 -12.42
C ALA A 234 -3.29 9.91 -13.07
N GLY A 235 -3.17 10.36 -14.33
CA GLY A 235 -4.26 10.98 -15.09
C GLY A 235 -4.68 12.40 -14.63
N ARG A 236 -4.01 13.01 -13.68
CA ARG A 236 -4.27 14.40 -13.23
C ARG A 236 -3.59 15.40 -14.16
N THR A 237 -4.26 16.54 -14.37
CA THR A 237 -3.77 17.67 -15.18
C THR A 237 -3.69 18.97 -14.39
N ASP A 238 -4.14 18.96 -13.15
CA ASP A 238 -4.18 20.11 -12.24
C ASP A 238 -2.90 20.25 -11.39
N VAL A 239 -2.05 19.24 -11.41
CA VAL A 239 -0.71 19.26 -10.80
C VAL A 239 0.35 18.96 -11.86
N LYS A 240 1.56 19.45 -11.61
CA LYS A 240 2.73 19.26 -12.48
C LYS A 240 3.87 18.65 -11.67
N PRO A 241 4.38 17.45 -12.03
CA PRO A 241 5.59 16.91 -11.45
C PRO A 241 6.81 17.67 -12.00
N LEU A 242 7.71 18.08 -11.10
CA LEU A 242 8.94 18.78 -11.44
C LEU A 242 10.17 17.89 -11.44
N ALA A 243 10.22 16.90 -10.53
CA ALA A 243 11.30 15.92 -10.46
C ALA A 243 10.86 14.66 -9.70
N VAL A 244 11.52 13.54 -9.97
CA VAL A 244 11.27 12.25 -9.29
C VAL A 244 12.43 11.91 -8.35
N PHE A 245 12.11 11.25 -7.25
CA PHE A 245 13.07 10.67 -6.30
C PHE A 245 13.49 9.27 -6.75
N SER A 246 14.27 9.20 -7.80
CA SER A 246 14.76 7.94 -8.33
C SER A 246 16.17 8.13 -8.91
N THR A 247 16.91 7.05 -9.03
CA THR A 247 18.20 7.03 -9.73
C THR A 247 18.05 7.07 -11.24
N GLU A 248 16.86 6.68 -11.73
CA GLU A 248 16.50 6.71 -13.16
C GLU A 248 15.09 7.30 -13.31
N ARG A 249 14.77 7.82 -14.50
CA ARG A 249 13.43 8.31 -14.81
C ARG A 249 12.43 7.17 -14.76
N ILE A 250 11.23 7.44 -14.26
CA ILE A 250 10.19 6.43 -14.09
C ILE A 250 9.32 6.34 -15.34
N PHE A 251 8.77 5.16 -15.58
CA PHE A 251 7.96 4.87 -16.77
C PHE A 251 6.68 5.71 -16.84
N GLU A 252 6.06 6.00 -15.70
CA GLU A 252 4.83 6.77 -15.61
C GLU A 252 5.02 8.24 -16.03
N PHE A 253 6.24 8.78 -15.85
CA PHE A 253 6.59 10.17 -16.16
C PHE A 253 7.97 10.24 -16.83
N PRO A 254 8.15 9.73 -18.07
CA PRO A 254 9.45 9.59 -18.71
C PRO A 254 10.12 10.93 -19.04
N ASP A 255 9.34 12.00 -19.15
CA ASP A 255 9.85 13.35 -19.45
C ASP A 255 10.27 14.12 -18.19
N VAL A 256 9.90 13.64 -16.97
CA VAL A 256 10.23 14.28 -15.71
C VAL A 256 11.65 13.86 -15.29
N PRO A 257 12.56 14.81 -15.05
CA PRO A 257 13.93 14.48 -14.64
C PRO A 257 13.96 13.89 -13.23
N THR A 258 15.04 13.16 -12.92
CA THR A 258 15.32 12.80 -11.54
C THR A 258 15.92 13.99 -10.79
N LEU A 259 15.76 14.00 -9.45
CA LEU A 259 16.46 14.97 -8.60
C LEU A 259 18.00 14.82 -8.70
N GLY A 260 18.48 13.59 -8.99
CA GLY A 260 19.90 13.31 -9.21
C GLY A 260 20.42 13.92 -10.51
N GLU A 261 19.65 13.87 -11.62
CA GLU A 261 19.98 14.56 -12.88
C GLU A 261 20.14 16.08 -12.68
N LYS A 262 19.42 16.63 -11.69
CA LYS A 262 19.44 18.06 -11.35
C LYS A 262 20.45 18.40 -10.24
N GLY A 263 21.16 17.42 -9.70
CA GLY A 263 22.19 17.60 -8.68
C GLY A 263 21.68 17.89 -7.27
N TYR A 264 20.39 17.57 -7.00
CA TYR A 264 19.81 17.82 -5.68
C TYR A 264 19.76 16.57 -4.80
N TYR A 265 19.31 15.42 -5.32
CA TYR A 265 19.17 14.20 -4.54
C TYR A 265 19.28 12.97 -5.44
N ASP A 266 20.22 12.07 -5.15
CA ASP A 266 20.65 11.01 -6.06
C ASP A 266 20.22 9.59 -5.62
N GLN A 267 19.32 9.48 -4.63
CA GLN A 267 18.85 8.19 -4.15
C GLN A 267 17.35 8.02 -4.43
N TRP A 268 16.91 6.75 -4.45
CA TRP A 268 15.49 6.47 -4.51
C TRP A 268 14.82 6.81 -3.17
N LEU A 269 13.68 7.46 -3.25
CA LEU A 269 12.79 7.69 -2.11
C LEU A 269 11.34 7.54 -2.56
N GLY A 270 10.59 6.83 -1.73
CA GLY A 270 9.20 6.55 -2.02
C GLY A 270 8.51 5.92 -0.84
N SER A 271 7.56 5.04 -1.12
CA SER A 271 7.00 4.16 -0.11
C SER A 271 6.98 2.72 -0.61
N SER A 272 7.34 1.79 0.25
CA SER A 272 7.17 0.37 0.00
C SER A 272 6.22 -0.21 1.03
N ARG A 273 5.46 -1.21 0.61
CA ARG A 273 4.58 -1.97 1.49
C ARG A 273 5.01 -3.42 1.45
N CYS A 274 5.43 -3.92 2.59
CA CYS A 274 6.00 -5.25 2.73
C CYS A 274 5.10 -6.13 3.61
N VAL A 275 5.05 -7.42 3.31
CA VAL A 275 4.49 -8.43 4.20
C VAL A 275 5.63 -8.95 5.07
N VAL A 276 5.39 -8.99 6.37
CA VAL A 276 6.36 -9.44 7.38
C VAL A 276 5.70 -10.40 8.36
N ALA A 277 6.49 -11.18 9.06
CA ALA A 277 6.07 -11.97 10.21
C ALA A 277 6.85 -11.52 11.47
N PRO A 278 6.44 -11.91 12.69
CA PRO A 278 7.27 -11.73 13.87
C PRO A 278 8.58 -12.50 13.72
N ALA A 279 9.66 -12.01 14.33
CA ALA A 279 10.93 -12.72 14.34
C ALA A 279 10.80 -14.10 15.00
N GLY A 280 11.57 -15.05 14.53
CA GLY A 280 11.57 -16.42 15.08
C GLY A 280 10.60 -17.40 14.40
N VAL A 281 9.80 -16.96 13.42
CA VAL A 281 9.09 -17.92 12.55
C VAL A 281 10.08 -18.83 11.82
N SER A 282 9.67 -20.07 11.54
CA SER A 282 10.56 -21.01 10.85
C SER A 282 10.79 -20.60 9.39
N ALA A 283 11.90 -21.06 8.81
CA ALA A 283 12.18 -20.86 7.39
C ALA A 283 11.08 -21.45 6.47
N GLU A 284 10.41 -22.51 6.93
CA GLU A 284 9.31 -23.15 6.20
C GLU A 284 8.08 -22.24 6.13
N VAL A 285 7.78 -21.50 7.21
CA VAL A 285 6.70 -20.48 7.25
C VAL A 285 7.00 -19.38 6.25
N ILE A 286 8.22 -18.83 6.24
CA ILE A 286 8.62 -17.79 5.30
C ILE A 286 8.49 -18.28 3.86
N ALA A 287 9.07 -19.45 3.56
CA ALA A 287 9.04 -20.02 2.21
C ALA A 287 7.61 -20.28 1.72
N PHE A 288 6.72 -20.74 2.61
CA PHE A 288 5.31 -20.94 2.28
C PHE A 288 4.61 -19.64 1.87
N TYR A 289 4.70 -18.60 2.72
CA TYR A 289 4.08 -17.32 2.42
C TYR A 289 4.71 -16.60 1.23
N GLU A 290 6.04 -16.67 1.09
CA GLU A 290 6.75 -16.11 -0.05
C GLU A 290 6.22 -16.71 -1.36
N ALA A 291 6.10 -18.03 -1.43
CA ALA A 291 5.56 -18.73 -2.60
C ALA A 291 4.09 -18.35 -2.86
N ALA A 292 3.27 -18.32 -1.81
CA ALA A 292 1.84 -17.97 -1.93
C ALA A 292 1.63 -16.52 -2.42
N PHE A 293 2.35 -15.55 -1.85
CA PHE A 293 2.23 -14.16 -2.27
C PHE A 293 2.84 -13.90 -3.65
N LYS A 294 3.92 -14.60 -4.02
CA LYS A 294 4.46 -14.57 -5.37
C LYS A 294 3.42 -15.04 -6.38
N ALA A 295 2.84 -16.22 -6.16
CA ALA A 295 1.80 -16.75 -7.03
C ALA A 295 0.57 -15.83 -7.10
N THR A 296 0.21 -15.18 -5.98
CA THR A 296 -0.86 -14.18 -5.95
C THR A 296 -0.54 -13.00 -6.86
N MET A 297 0.67 -12.44 -6.75
CA MET A 297 1.07 -11.26 -7.53
C MET A 297 1.33 -11.55 -9.00
N GLU A 298 1.40 -12.82 -9.39
CA GLU A 298 1.45 -13.29 -10.77
C GLU A 298 0.07 -13.67 -11.31
N ASP A 299 -0.98 -13.74 -10.47
CA ASP A 299 -2.35 -14.11 -10.84
C ASP A 299 -2.99 -13.00 -11.70
N PRO A 300 -3.55 -13.33 -12.91
CA PRO A 300 -4.18 -12.35 -13.77
C PRO A 300 -5.35 -11.59 -13.13
N ASP A 301 -6.15 -12.25 -12.28
CA ASP A 301 -7.28 -11.62 -11.60
C ASP A 301 -6.80 -10.62 -10.54
N TYR A 302 -5.73 -10.97 -9.82
CA TYR A 302 -5.06 -10.05 -8.91
C TYR A 302 -4.48 -8.84 -9.66
N LEU A 303 -3.76 -9.07 -10.76
CA LEU A 303 -3.15 -7.99 -11.56
C LEU A 303 -4.20 -7.02 -12.09
N ALA A 304 -5.37 -7.53 -12.49
CA ALA A 304 -6.50 -6.70 -12.92
C ALA A 304 -7.05 -5.85 -11.75
N ALA A 305 -7.19 -6.44 -10.57
CA ALA A 305 -7.67 -5.73 -9.37
C ALA A 305 -6.66 -4.73 -8.82
N ALA A 306 -5.38 -5.02 -8.96
CA ALA A 306 -4.25 -4.21 -8.50
C ALA A 306 -3.74 -3.21 -9.55
N ALA A 307 -4.42 -3.03 -10.68
CA ALA A 307 -3.94 -2.22 -11.83
C ALA A 307 -3.63 -0.75 -11.48
N SER A 308 -4.19 -0.24 -10.37
CA SER A 308 -3.88 1.11 -9.87
C SER A 308 -2.69 1.16 -8.91
N PHE A 309 -2.10 0.01 -8.58
CA PHE A 309 -0.96 -0.08 -7.67
C PHE A 309 0.35 -0.28 -8.44
N ALA A 310 1.43 0.32 -7.97
CA ALA A 310 2.78 0.02 -8.44
C ALA A 310 3.28 -1.29 -7.78
N THR A 311 2.72 -2.43 -8.21
CA THR A 311 3.10 -3.75 -7.68
C THR A 311 4.56 -4.04 -8.01
N ASP A 312 5.33 -4.45 -7.01
CA ASP A 312 6.76 -4.68 -7.11
C ASP A 312 7.15 -5.83 -6.18
N TYR A 313 7.04 -7.06 -6.69
CA TYR A 313 7.42 -8.24 -5.93
C TYR A 313 8.93 -8.27 -5.70
N LYS A 314 9.32 -8.40 -4.43
CA LYS A 314 10.67 -8.80 -4.03
C LYS A 314 10.53 -9.98 -3.07
N ASP A 315 11.43 -10.94 -3.17
CA ASP A 315 11.50 -12.08 -2.26
C ASP A 315 11.87 -11.65 -0.83
N ALA A 316 11.86 -12.59 0.10
CA ALA A 316 12.15 -12.33 1.51
C ALA A 316 13.53 -11.71 1.71
N ALA A 317 14.55 -12.19 0.99
CA ALA A 317 15.92 -11.69 1.13
C ALA A 317 16.07 -10.25 0.62
N ALA A 318 15.51 -9.96 -0.55
CA ALA A 318 15.52 -8.60 -1.13
C ALA A 318 14.66 -7.63 -0.30
N THR A 319 13.57 -8.11 0.29
CA THR A 319 12.71 -7.30 1.18
C THR A 319 13.42 -6.99 2.49
N ALA A 320 14.11 -7.95 3.10
CA ALA A 320 14.94 -7.71 4.28
C ALA A 320 16.03 -6.66 4.00
N ALA A 321 16.73 -6.79 2.86
CA ALA A 321 17.73 -5.82 2.45
C ALA A 321 17.13 -4.41 2.24
N LEU A 322 15.90 -4.31 1.69
CA LEU A 322 15.19 -3.05 1.54
C LEU A 322 14.86 -2.42 2.90
N ILE A 323 14.39 -3.21 3.88
CA ILE A 323 14.09 -2.72 5.24
C ILE A 323 15.35 -2.13 5.88
N GLU A 324 16.48 -2.82 5.81
CA GLU A 324 17.76 -2.36 6.38
C GLU A 324 18.33 -1.14 5.63
N GLN A 325 18.20 -1.10 4.31
CA GLN A 325 18.59 0.07 3.51
C GLN A 325 17.79 1.31 3.93
N GLN A 326 16.47 1.16 4.11
CA GLN A 326 15.61 2.24 4.56
C GLN A 326 15.89 2.63 6.01
N GLN A 327 16.31 1.69 6.87
CA GLN A 327 16.74 1.99 8.23
C GLN A 327 17.99 2.89 8.23
N THR A 328 19.04 2.48 7.52
CA THR A 328 20.29 3.25 7.37
C THR A 328 20.01 4.64 6.79
N PHE A 329 19.15 4.72 5.77
CA PHE A 329 18.75 5.99 5.17
C PHE A 329 18.02 6.90 6.20
N THR A 330 17.05 6.38 6.92
CA THR A 330 16.28 7.15 7.90
C THR A 330 17.14 7.62 9.06
N GLU A 331 18.08 6.81 9.52
CA GLU A 331 19.09 7.20 10.52
C GLU A 331 19.99 8.34 10.02
N SER A 332 20.39 8.31 8.76
CA SER A 332 21.20 9.38 8.17
C SER A 332 20.47 10.72 8.10
N LEU A 333 19.16 10.71 7.88
CA LEU A 333 18.32 11.92 7.94
C LEU A 333 18.22 12.45 9.39
N ALA A 334 18.12 11.57 10.37
CA ALA A 334 17.95 11.95 11.78
C ALA A 334 19.14 12.74 12.34
N THR A 335 20.35 12.49 11.86
CA THR A 335 21.56 13.20 12.33
C THR A 335 21.68 14.62 11.80
N GLY A 336 20.85 15.02 10.82
CA GLY A 336 20.95 16.32 10.16
C GLY A 336 19.78 17.28 10.32
N PHE A 337 18.54 16.82 10.53
CA PHE A 337 17.38 17.67 10.24
C PHE A 337 16.09 17.45 11.05
N TRP A 338 15.97 16.35 11.77
CA TRP A 338 14.71 15.97 12.41
C TRP A 338 14.43 16.66 13.75
N TYR A 339 15.36 17.46 14.26
CA TYR A 339 15.38 17.91 15.66
C TYR A 339 15.45 19.43 15.84
N GLU A 340 15.19 20.25 14.82
CA GLU A 340 15.06 21.71 14.99
C GLU A 340 13.62 22.19 14.93
#